data_ca9a2d12fb12d3d7a041f34382b93412
#
_entry.id   ca9a2d12fb12d3d7a041f34382b93412
#
_cell.length_a   1.000
_cell.length_b   1.000
_cell.length_c   1.000
_cell.angle_alpha   90.00
_cell.angle_beta   90.00
_cell.angle_gamma   90.00
#
_symmetry.space_group_name_H-M   'P 1'
#
loop_
_entity.id
_entity.type
_entity.pdbx_description
1 polymer ?
#
loop_
_entity_poly.entity_id
_entity_poly.type
_entity_poly.pdbx_seq_one_letter_code
_entity_poly.pdbx_strand_id
1 'polypeptide(L)'
;MDQVKIGKFIASLRKEKNMTQEQFAQKMGVSINAVSKWERGINFPDVSLFKKLCNELNISIEELINGEKDNSDEAKEKDDLHINE
;
A
#
# COMPACT_ATOMS: atom_id res chain seq x y z
N MET A 1 -3.25 -7.11 12.75
CA MET A 1 -2.50 -6.26 11.81
C MET A 1 -1.10 -6.02 12.36
N ASP A 2 -0.13 -6.13 11.49
CA ASP A 2 1.28 -6.00 11.88
C ASP A 2 1.79 -4.63 11.39
N GLN A 3 1.98 -3.71 12.30
CA GLN A 3 2.38 -2.34 11.94
C GLN A 3 3.70 -2.30 11.20
N VAL A 4 4.65 -3.12 11.61
CA VAL A 4 5.96 -3.11 10.97
C VAL A 4 5.86 -3.66 9.55
N LYS A 5 5.13 -4.77 9.39
CA LYS A 5 4.97 -5.39 8.08
C LYS A 5 4.22 -4.45 7.13
N ILE A 6 3.15 -3.84 7.62
CA ILE A 6 2.37 -2.92 6.81
C ILE A 6 3.19 -1.69 6.43
N GLY A 7 3.99 -1.19 7.37
CA GLY A 7 4.85 -0.05 7.08
C GLY A 7 5.85 -0.34 5.98
N LYS A 8 6.48 -1.51 6.03
CA LYS A 8 7.42 -1.91 4.99
C LYS A 8 6.73 -2.08 3.65
N PHE A 9 5.51 -2.60 3.68
CA PHE A 9 4.70 -2.77 2.48
C PHE A 9 4.41 -1.42 1.83
N ILE A 10 3.98 -0.46 2.65
CA ILE A 10 3.71 0.90 2.16
C ILE A 10 4.96 1.50 1.53
N ALA A 11 6.10 1.36 2.21
CA ALA A 11 7.35 1.91 1.70
C ALA A 11 7.74 1.29 0.36
N SER A 12 7.58 -0.03 0.24
CA SER A 12 7.96 -0.71 -1.00
C SER A 12 7.06 -0.29 -2.15
N LEU A 13 5.76 -0.16 -1.89
CA LEU A 13 4.82 0.26 -2.92
C LEU A 13 5.08 1.70 -3.36
N ARG A 14 5.40 2.56 -2.39
CA ARG A 14 5.74 3.94 -2.72
C ARG A 14 6.97 3.99 -3.62
N LYS A 15 7.98 3.20 -3.29
CA LYS A 15 9.20 3.18 -4.08
C LYS A 15 8.97 2.60 -5.47
N GLU A 16 8.10 1.61 -5.58
CA GLU A 16 7.77 1.06 -6.89
C GLU A 16 7.16 2.11 -7.80
N LYS A 17 6.47 3.07 -7.22
CA LYS A 17 5.86 4.15 -7.98
C LYS A 17 6.79 5.35 -8.12
N ASN A 18 8.04 5.20 -7.72
CA ASN A 18 9.08 6.22 -7.86
C ASN A 18 8.71 7.52 -7.13
N MET A 19 8.07 7.38 -5.98
CA MET A 19 7.72 8.54 -5.17
C MET A 19 8.64 8.65 -3.98
N THR A 20 9.05 9.88 -3.65
CA THR A 20 9.70 10.13 -2.37
C THR A 20 8.66 10.17 -1.28
N GLN A 21 9.12 10.12 -0.02
CA GLN A 21 8.19 10.27 1.11
C GLN A 21 7.45 11.60 1.02
N GLU A 22 8.15 12.65 0.62
CA GLU A 22 7.53 13.96 0.52
C GLU A 22 6.43 13.98 -0.55
N GLN A 23 6.71 13.39 -1.71
CA GLN A 23 5.72 13.35 -2.78
C GLN A 23 4.49 12.55 -2.36
N PHE A 24 4.72 11.42 -1.70
CA PHE A 24 3.62 10.60 -1.24
C PHE A 24 2.81 11.32 -0.17
N ALA A 25 3.50 12.01 0.76
CA ALA A 25 2.82 12.79 1.78
C ALA A 25 1.92 13.85 1.17
N GLN A 26 2.40 14.52 0.13
CA GLN A 26 1.60 15.51 -0.56
C GLN A 26 0.35 14.89 -1.18
N LYS A 27 0.51 13.74 -1.81
CA LYS A 27 -0.65 13.07 -2.42
C LYS A 27 -1.66 12.65 -1.37
N MET A 28 -1.18 12.25 -0.20
CA MET A 28 -2.06 11.82 0.88
C MET A 28 -2.63 12.97 1.68
N GLY A 29 -2.07 14.18 1.52
CA GLY A 29 -2.51 15.32 2.30
C GLY A 29 -2.08 15.25 3.75
N VAL A 30 -0.92 14.64 4.02
CA VAL A 30 -0.40 14.51 5.38
C VAL A 30 1.03 15.01 5.41
N SER A 31 1.62 15.08 6.61
CA SER A 31 2.99 15.51 6.74
C SER A 31 3.95 14.40 6.35
N ILE A 32 5.16 14.78 5.99
CA ILE A 32 6.20 13.82 5.68
C ILE A 32 6.52 12.98 6.92
N ASN A 33 6.42 13.58 8.10
CA ASN A 33 6.63 12.85 9.35
C ASN A 33 5.63 11.74 9.53
N ALA A 34 4.37 11.97 9.14
CA ALA A 34 3.35 10.94 9.24
C ALA A 34 3.73 9.75 8.38
N VAL A 35 4.10 10.00 7.12
CA VAL A 35 4.50 8.92 6.22
C VAL A 35 5.70 8.17 6.78
N SER A 36 6.69 8.90 7.29
CA SER A 36 7.86 8.28 7.86
C SER A 36 7.49 7.35 9.01
N LYS A 37 6.60 7.80 9.88
CA LYS A 37 6.19 6.97 11.02
C LYS A 37 5.43 5.74 10.58
N TRP A 38 4.58 5.88 9.56
CA TRP A 38 3.89 4.70 9.01
C TRP A 38 4.91 3.67 8.52
N GLU A 39 5.87 4.14 7.75
CA GLU A 39 6.82 3.23 7.10
C GLU A 39 7.75 2.57 8.10
N ARG A 40 7.99 3.22 9.24
CA ARG A 40 8.81 2.64 10.30
C ARG A 40 8.01 1.78 11.26
N GLY A 41 6.70 1.69 11.05
CA GLY A 41 5.85 0.87 11.91
C GLY A 41 5.58 1.46 13.27
N ILE A 42 5.72 2.78 13.41
CA ILE A 42 5.47 3.45 14.67
C ILE A 42 4.00 3.78 14.84
N ASN A 43 3.36 4.21 13.75
CA ASN A 43 1.95 4.54 13.74
C ASN A 43 1.28 3.89 12.54
N PHE A 44 -0.03 3.69 12.65
CA PHE A 44 -0.87 3.39 11.48
C PHE A 44 -1.42 4.69 10.92
N PRO A 45 -1.70 4.72 9.61
CA PRO A 45 -2.55 5.78 9.07
C PRO A 45 -3.90 5.74 9.75
N ASP A 46 -4.54 6.89 9.88
CA ASP A 46 -5.89 6.93 10.37
C ASP A 46 -6.81 6.15 9.44
N VAL A 47 -7.82 5.49 10.01
CA VAL A 47 -8.74 4.69 9.22
C VAL A 47 -9.38 5.51 8.09
N SER A 48 -9.63 6.79 8.35
CA SER A 48 -10.23 7.65 7.35
C SER A 48 -9.36 7.82 6.11
N LEU A 49 -8.07 7.47 6.20
CA LEU A 49 -7.15 7.58 5.08
C LEU A 49 -6.98 6.27 4.32
N PHE A 50 -7.57 5.18 4.80
CA PHE A 50 -7.34 3.87 4.20
C PHE A 50 -7.73 3.81 2.74
N LYS A 51 -8.91 4.33 2.41
CA LYS A 51 -9.37 4.30 1.03
C LYS A 51 -8.45 5.08 0.11
N LYS A 52 -8.06 6.26 0.54
CA LYS A 52 -7.16 7.10 -0.24
C LYS A 52 -5.80 6.44 -0.39
N LEU A 53 -5.30 5.87 0.69
CA LEU A 53 -4.02 5.18 0.67
C LEU A 53 -4.04 4.03 -0.33
N CYS A 54 -5.09 3.24 -0.30
CA CYS A 54 -5.22 2.11 -1.22
C CYS A 54 -5.31 2.59 -2.66
N ASN A 55 -6.03 3.67 -2.90
CA ASN A 55 -6.13 4.22 -4.25
C ASN A 55 -4.78 4.73 -4.74
N GLU A 56 -4.04 5.41 -3.88
CA GLU A 56 -2.75 5.95 -4.30
C GLU A 56 -1.73 4.85 -4.56
N LEU A 57 -1.81 3.78 -3.81
CA LEU A 57 -0.86 2.68 -3.96
C LEU A 57 -1.39 1.55 -4.83
N ASN A 58 -2.63 1.68 -5.28
CA ASN A 58 -3.25 0.70 -6.19
C ASN A 58 -3.33 -0.69 -5.57
N ILE A 59 -3.79 -0.75 -4.34
CA ILE A 59 -3.97 -2.00 -3.61
C ILE A 59 -5.36 -2.04 -3.01
N SER A 60 -5.78 -3.21 -2.59
CA SER A 60 -7.04 -3.38 -1.90
C SER A 60 -6.87 -3.12 -0.40
N ILE A 61 -7.98 -2.92 0.29
CA ILE A 61 -7.96 -2.79 1.75
C ILE A 61 -7.40 -4.06 2.37
N GLU A 62 -7.77 -5.20 1.81
CA GLU A 62 -7.31 -6.48 2.33
C GLU A 62 -5.80 -6.60 2.23
N GLU A 63 -5.25 -6.20 1.09
CA GLU A 63 -3.80 -6.21 0.92
C GLU A 63 -3.11 -5.28 1.90
N LEU A 64 -3.70 -4.11 2.13
CA LEU A 64 -3.13 -3.18 3.10
C LEU A 64 -3.11 -3.79 4.49
N ILE A 65 -4.22 -4.37 4.91
CA ILE A 65 -4.32 -4.95 6.25
C ILE A 65 -3.35 -6.12 6.41
N ASN A 66 -3.19 -6.91 5.37
CA ASN A 66 -2.28 -8.05 5.42
C ASN A 66 -0.82 -7.66 5.24
N GLY A 67 -0.57 -6.48 4.70
CA GLY A 67 0.80 -6.03 4.48
C GLY A 67 1.51 -6.76 3.36
N GLU A 68 0.75 -7.26 2.39
CA GLU A 68 1.33 -7.98 1.26
C GLU A 68 0.32 -8.06 0.13
N LYS A 69 0.84 -8.28 -1.07
CA LYS A 69 -0.01 -8.46 -2.23
C LYS A 69 -0.77 -9.76 -2.13
N ASP A 70 -1.96 -9.76 -2.69
CA ASP A 70 -2.82 -10.93 -2.70
C ASP A 70 -2.38 -11.87 -3.81
N ASN A 71 -1.87 -13.04 -3.42
CA ASN A 71 -1.37 -14.02 -4.39
C ASN A 71 -2.48 -14.56 -5.29
N SER A 72 -3.69 -14.61 -4.77
CA SER A 72 -4.79 -15.14 -5.58
C SER A 72 -5.11 -14.21 -6.74
N ASP A 73 -4.78 -12.94 -6.61
CA ASP A 73 -4.96 -12.01 -7.74
C ASP A 73 -4.04 -12.37 -8.88
N GLU A 74 -2.82 -12.76 -8.57
CA GLU A 74 -1.89 -13.17 -9.60
C GLU A 74 -2.38 -14.43 -10.31
N ALA A 75 -2.87 -15.37 -9.52
CA ALA A 75 -3.41 -16.59 -10.10
C ALA A 75 -4.61 -16.27 -10.97
N LYS A 76 -5.43 -15.35 -10.52
CA LYS A 76 -6.61 -14.96 -11.26
C LYS A 76 -6.23 -14.36 -12.60
N GLU A 77 -5.20 -13.57 -12.63
CA GLU A 77 -4.75 -12.97 -13.87
C GLU A 77 -4.30 -14.02 -14.85
N LYS A 78 -3.59 -15.01 -14.35
CA LYS A 78 -3.16 -16.10 -15.20
C LYS A 78 -4.35 -16.86 -15.75
N ASP A 79 -5.34 -17.08 -14.90
CA ASP A 79 -6.54 -17.75 -15.34
C ASP A 79 -7.23 -16.98 -16.44
N ASP A 80 -7.32 -15.68 -16.27
CA ASP A 80 -7.96 -14.86 -17.28
C ASP A 80 -7.25 -15.00 -18.61
N LEU A 81 -5.94 -15.06 -18.57
CA LEU A 81 -5.20 -15.18 -19.80
C LEU A 81 -5.46 -16.47 -20.49
N HIS A 82 -5.60 -17.53 -19.74
CA HIS A 82 -5.74 -18.80 -20.41
C HIS A 82 -7.19 -19.14 -20.66
N ILE A 83 -8.10 -18.38 -20.15
CA ILE A 83 -9.48 -18.54 -20.52
C ILE A 83 -9.66 -18.35 -22.00
N ASN A 84 -8.76 -17.66 -22.58
CA ASN A 84 -8.83 -17.43 -24.01
C ASN A 84 -8.66 -18.68 -24.83
N GLU A 85 -8.18 -19.68 -24.21
CA GLU A 85 -7.98 -20.89 -24.97
C GLU A 85 -9.24 -21.63 -25.30
#